data_452d69b5893362f7a64056e4a9279e8c
#
_entry.id   452d69b5893362f7a64056e4a9279e8c
#
_cell.length_a   1.000
_cell.length_b   1.000
_cell.length_c   1.000
_cell.angle_alpha   90.00
_cell.angle_beta   90.00
_cell.angle_gamma   90.00
#
_symmetry.space_group_name_H-M   'P 1'
#
loop_
_entity.id
_entity.type
_entity.pdbx_description
1 polymer ?
#
loop_
_entity_poly.entity_id
_entity_poly.type
_entity_poly.pdbx_seq_one_letter_code
_entity_poly.pdbx_strand_id
1 'polypeptide(L)'
;MSKAFTRENEDADDVEDEDSPSLPALPAGTKNYITPAGYQRLKSEYLHLLNDERPALVQTVSWAASNGDRSENGDYIYGKKRLREIDRRLRFLAKRLENSQVVDPAQRGECEQVFFGATVKICHGDGVERTYSIVGDDEANASKGHI
;
A
#
# COMPACT_ATOMS: atom_id res chain seq x y z
N MET A 1 14.52 7.38 -52.30
CA MET A 1 13.96 8.25 -51.25
C MET A 1 13.76 7.41 -50.02
N SER A 2 14.66 7.58 -49.07
CA SER A 2 14.65 6.83 -47.81
C SER A 2 13.74 7.57 -46.81
N LYS A 3 12.61 6.97 -46.45
CA LYS A 3 11.82 7.43 -45.31
C LYS A 3 12.50 6.92 -44.06
N ALA A 4 13.23 7.80 -43.37
CA ALA A 4 13.66 7.57 -42.02
C ALA A 4 12.42 7.47 -41.11
N PHE A 5 12.09 6.28 -40.72
CA PHE A 5 11.13 6.01 -39.67
C PHE A 5 11.83 6.33 -38.33
N THR A 6 11.67 7.56 -37.89
CA THR A 6 12.12 7.92 -36.54
C THR A 6 11.18 7.22 -35.57
N ARG A 7 11.65 6.14 -34.95
CA ARG A 7 11.05 5.58 -33.73
C ARG A 7 11.19 6.66 -32.67
N GLU A 8 10.09 7.33 -32.33
CA GLU A 8 10.02 8.08 -31.10
C GLU A 8 10.24 7.05 -29.98
N ASN A 9 11.34 7.22 -29.25
CA ASN A 9 11.57 6.51 -28.02
C ASN A 9 10.53 7.00 -27.01
N GLU A 10 9.45 6.24 -26.84
CA GLU A 10 8.48 6.44 -25.74
C GLU A 10 9.07 6.04 -24.38
N ASP A 11 10.34 5.63 -24.34
CA ASP A 11 11.02 5.08 -23.15
C ASP A 11 11.86 6.09 -22.36
N ALA A 12 11.74 7.39 -22.63
CA ALA A 12 12.59 8.40 -21.98
C ALA A 12 12.00 9.01 -20.69
N ASP A 13 10.84 8.54 -20.21
CA ASP A 13 10.16 9.08 -19.03
C ASP A 13 10.10 8.07 -17.85
N ASP A 14 10.82 6.97 -17.91
CA ASP A 14 11.11 6.14 -16.73
C ASP A 14 12.23 6.79 -15.88
N VAL A 15 11.97 8.01 -15.44
CA VAL A 15 12.65 8.50 -14.25
C VAL A 15 12.04 7.71 -13.10
N GLU A 16 12.72 6.64 -12.70
CA GLU A 16 12.44 5.97 -11.44
C GLU A 16 12.52 7.04 -10.36
N ASP A 17 11.36 7.45 -9.83
CA ASP A 17 11.25 8.27 -8.64
C ASP A 17 11.75 7.39 -7.47
N GLU A 18 13.08 7.28 -7.33
CA GLU A 18 13.75 6.54 -6.24
C GLU A 18 13.48 7.16 -4.86
N ASP A 19 12.78 8.29 -4.79
CA ASP A 19 12.65 9.08 -3.57
C ASP A 19 11.29 8.91 -2.84
N SER A 20 10.60 7.82 -3.08
CA SER A 20 9.47 7.46 -2.20
C SER A 20 9.96 6.50 -1.13
N PRO A 21 9.79 6.82 0.18
CA PRO A 21 10.17 5.91 1.25
C PRO A 21 9.44 4.59 1.04
N SER A 22 10.16 3.60 0.55
CA SER A 22 9.67 2.23 0.55
C SER A 22 9.52 1.83 2.00
N LEU A 23 8.31 1.45 2.41
CA LEU A 23 8.13 0.84 3.71
C LEU A 23 9.14 -0.30 3.84
N PRO A 24 9.85 -0.40 4.97
CA PRO A 24 10.90 -1.39 5.13
C PRO A 24 10.34 -2.77 4.80
N ALA A 25 11.02 -3.47 3.91
CA ALA A 25 10.67 -4.85 3.59
C ALA A 25 10.87 -5.68 4.87
N LEU A 26 9.89 -6.51 5.19
CA LEU A 26 10.03 -7.46 6.29
C LEU A 26 11.26 -8.35 6.00
N PRO A 27 12.06 -8.68 7.02
CA PRO A 27 13.20 -9.57 6.87
C PRO A 27 12.79 -10.88 6.18
N ALA A 28 13.65 -11.42 5.33
CA ALA A 28 13.39 -12.67 4.64
C ALA A 28 13.07 -13.79 5.64
N GLY A 29 11.96 -14.50 5.43
CA GLY A 29 11.51 -15.57 6.32
C GLY A 29 10.63 -15.13 7.49
N THR A 30 10.37 -13.83 7.66
CA THR A 30 9.44 -13.33 8.67
C THR A 30 7.99 -13.60 8.22
N LYS A 31 7.22 -14.23 9.10
CA LYS A 31 5.79 -14.41 8.87
C LYS A 31 5.08 -13.08 9.05
N ASN A 32 4.32 -12.66 8.04
CA ASN A 32 3.51 -11.45 8.09
C ASN A 32 2.13 -11.79 8.65
N TYR A 33 1.98 -11.74 9.98
CA TYR A 33 0.69 -11.93 10.61
C TYR A 33 -0.18 -10.69 10.47
N ILE A 34 -1.46 -10.88 10.22
CA ILE A 34 -2.45 -9.81 10.10
C ILE A 34 -3.78 -10.25 10.72
N THR A 35 -4.50 -9.32 11.32
CA THR A 35 -5.84 -9.61 11.81
C THR A 35 -6.84 -9.74 10.66
N PRO A 36 -7.99 -10.43 10.83
CA PRO A 36 -9.03 -10.48 9.81
C PRO A 36 -9.50 -9.08 9.37
N ALA A 37 -9.62 -8.15 10.31
CA ALA A 37 -10.01 -6.76 10.02
C ALA A 37 -8.96 -6.02 9.19
N GLY A 38 -7.68 -6.17 9.52
CA GLY A 38 -6.57 -5.60 8.77
C GLY A 38 -6.50 -6.15 7.35
N TYR A 39 -6.64 -7.46 7.20
CA TYR A 39 -6.68 -8.10 5.88
C TYR A 39 -7.83 -7.57 5.02
N GLN A 40 -9.04 -7.47 5.58
CA GLN A 40 -10.19 -6.92 4.84
C GLN A 40 -9.99 -5.47 4.45
N ARG A 41 -9.36 -4.66 5.30
CA ARG A 41 -9.05 -3.27 4.98
C ARG A 41 -8.09 -3.17 3.78
N LEU A 42 -6.97 -3.91 3.80
CA LEU A 42 -6.03 -3.92 2.69
C LEU A 42 -6.65 -4.46 1.40
N LYS A 43 -7.48 -5.50 1.50
CA LYS A 43 -8.19 -6.06 0.37
C LYS A 43 -9.21 -5.07 -0.22
N SER A 44 -9.94 -4.36 0.62
CA SER A 44 -10.90 -3.34 0.17
C SER A 44 -10.20 -2.17 -0.52
N GLU A 45 -9.05 -1.71 0.02
CA GLU A 45 -8.22 -0.70 -0.63
C GLU A 45 -7.73 -1.18 -2.00
N TYR A 46 -7.21 -2.40 -2.08
CA TYR A 46 -6.74 -2.99 -3.34
C TYR A 46 -7.85 -3.03 -4.40
N LEU A 47 -9.02 -3.51 -4.03
CA LEU A 47 -10.16 -3.60 -4.97
C LEU A 47 -10.66 -2.22 -5.39
N HIS A 48 -10.71 -1.25 -4.49
CA HIS A 48 -11.10 0.13 -4.81
C HIS A 48 -10.12 0.77 -5.80
N LEU A 49 -8.83 0.65 -5.55
CA LEU A 49 -7.80 1.18 -6.46
C LEU A 49 -7.88 0.51 -7.85
N LEU A 50 -8.07 -0.82 -7.87
CA LEU A 50 -8.07 -1.59 -9.11
C LEU A 50 -9.32 -1.37 -9.97
N ASN A 51 -10.50 -1.34 -9.35
CA ASN A 51 -11.78 -1.38 -10.04
C ASN A 51 -12.43 0.00 -10.22
N ASP A 52 -12.12 0.96 -9.34
CA ASP A 52 -12.77 2.27 -9.32
C ASP A 52 -11.81 3.39 -9.70
N GLU A 53 -10.78 3.62 -8.90
CA GLU A 53 -9.90 4.80 -9.07
C GLU A 53 -9.05 4.69 -10.35
N ARG A 54 -8.37 3.56 -10.55
CA ARG A 54 -7.51 3.37 -11.72
C ARG A 54 -8.25 3.49 -13.05
N PRO A 55 -9.38 2.82 -13.28
CA PRO A 55 -10.12 2.95 -14.53
C PRO A 55 -10.61 4.36 -14.80
N ALA A 56 -11.13 5.06 -13.78
CA ALA A 56 -11.58 6.44 -13.91
C ALA A 56 -10.43 7.38 -14.30
N LEU A 57 -9.26 7.18 -13.67
CA LEU A 57 -8.08 7.97 -13.96
C LEU A 57 -7.51 7.69 -15.36
N VAL A 58 -7.54 6.44 -15.83
CA VAL A 58 -7.16 6.07 -17.20
C VAL A 58 -8.02 6.81 -18.22
N GLN A 59 -9.32 6.90 -17.99
CA GLN A 59 -10.21 7.66 -18.88
C GLN A 59 -9.86 9.15 -18.89
N THR A 60 -9.61 9.73 -17.72
CA THR A 60 -9.21 11.15 -17.59
C THR A 60 -7.90 11.43 -18.31
N VAL A 61 -6.89 10.58 -18.16
CA VAL A 61 -5.60 10.71 -18.83
C VAL A 61 -5.74 10.55 -20.36
N SER A 62 -6.55 9.60 -20.80
CA SER A 62 -6.82 9.39 -22.22
C SER A 62 -7.51 10.60 -22.86
N TRP A 63 -8.50 11.17 -22.16
CA TRP A 63 -9.17 12.38 -22.60
C TRP A 63 -8.19 13.56 -22.64
N ALA A 64 -7.39 13.77 -21.61
CA ALA A 64 -6.39 14.83 -21.56
C ALA A 64 -5.35 14.69 -22.69
N ALA A 65 -4.92 13.47 -23.00
CA ALA A 65 -3.99 13.19 -24.08
C ALA A 65 -4.53 13.56 -25.47
N SER A 66 -5.85 13.56 -25.65
CA SER A 66 -6.52 13.93 -26.90
C SER A 66 -6.66 15.44 -27.10
N ASN A 67 -6.47 16.25 -26.04
CA ASN A 67 -6.77 17.69 -26.03
C ASN A 67 -5.59 18.62 -26.35
N GLY A 68 -4.54 18.16 -27.02
CA GLY A 68 -3.43 18.98 -27.47
C GLY A 68 -2.04 18.48 -27.13
N ASP A 69 -1.09 19.40 -26.92
CA ASP A 69 0.30 19.05 -26.62
C ASP A 69 0.40 18.42 -25.24
N ARG A 70 0.85 17.17 -25.19
CA ARG A 70 1.03 16.38 -23.96
C ARG A 70 2.06 16.99 -23.02
N SER A 71 3.05 17.69 -23.56
CA SER A 71 4.14 18.27 -22.75
C SER A 71 3.71 19.46 -21.91
N GLU A 72 2.66 20.18 -22.32
CA GLU A 72 2.11 21.35 -21.62
C GLU A 72 0.77 21.07 -20.93
N ASN A 73 0.23 19.86 -21.07
CA ASN A 73 -1.06 19.48 -20.50
C ASN A 73 -0.90 19.01 -19.06
N GLY A 74 -1.19 19.91 -18.12
CA GLY A 74 -1.07 19.63 -16.68
C GLY A 74 -1.91 18.44 -16.21
N ASP A 75 -3.11 18.27 -16.75
CA ASP A 75 -4.00 17.14 -16.41
C ASP A 75 -3.43 15.80 -16.85
N TYR A 76 -2.80 15.78 -18.03
CA TYR A 76 -2.11 14.61 -18.53
C TYR A 76 -0.90 14.23 -17.68
N ILE A 77 -0.04 15.19 -17.35
CA ILE A 77 1.17 14.98 -16.54
C ILE A 77 0.79 14.51 -15.14
N TYR A 78 -0.15 15.21 -14.50
CA TYR A 78 -0.63 14.85 -13.16
C TYR A 78 -1.30 13.49 -13.15
N GLY A 79 -2.15 13.22 -14.12
CA GLY A 79 -2.83 11.93 -14.25
C GLY A 79 -1.86 10.77 -14.45
N LYS A 80 -0.85 10.91 -15.28
CA LYS A 80 0.22 9.90 -15.45
C LYS A 80 1.00 9.67 -14.16
N LYS A 81 1.34 10.74 -13.44
CA LYS A 81 2.00 10.62 -12.13
C LYS A 81 1.14 9.82 -11.15
N ARG A 82 -0.14 10.17 -11.06
CA ARG A 82 -1.08 9.48 -10.16
C ARG A 82 -1.28 8.01 -10.55
N LEU A 83 -1.32 7.67 -11.83
CA LEU A 83 -1.38 6.28 -12.30
C LEU A 83 -0.17 5.46 -11.81
N ARG A 84 1.04 6.03 -11.92
CA ARG A 84 2.25 5.37 -11.40
C ARG A 84 2.19 5.12 -9.89
N GLU A 85 1.67 6.09 -9.12
CA GLU A 85 1.46 5.94 -7.68
C GLU A 85 0.48 4.81 -7.36
N ILE A 86 -0.65 4.76 -8.07
CA ILE A 86 -1.66 3.71 -7.92
C ILE A 86 -1.07 2.35 -8.28
N ASP A 87 -0.36 2.22 -9.40
CA ASP A 87 0.26 0.97 -9.83
C ASP A 87 1.32 0.48 -8.84
N ARG A 88 2.09 1.40 -8.25
CA ARG A 88 3.04 1.09 -7.17
C ARG A 88 2.30 0.59 -5.92
N ARG A 89 1.23 1.28 -5.52
CA ARG A 89 0.41 0.88 -4.36
C ARG A 89 -0.27 -0.47 -4.59
N LEU A 90 -0.80 -0.72 -5.76
CA LEU A 90 -1.40 -2.02 -6.13
C LEU A 90 -0.39 -3.16 -6.03
N ARG A 91 0.84 -2.99 -6.54
CA ARG A 91 1.90 -4.00 -6.41
C ARG A 91 2.27 -4.26 -4.96
N PHE A 92 2.36 -3.21 -4.14
CA PHE A 92 2.62 -3.34 -2.71
C PHE A 92 1.50 -4.13 -2.01
N LEU A 93 0.23 -3.74 -2.22
CA LEU A 93 -0.93 -4.39 -1.60
C LEU A 93 -1.06 -5.85 -2.04
N ALA A 94 -0.88 -6.15 -3.33
CA ALA A 94 -0.91 -7.51 -3.84
C ALA A 94 0.14 -8.39 -3.14
N LYS A 95 1.38 -7.92 -3.04
CA LYS A 95 2.45 -8.65 -2.36
C LYS A 95 2.19 -8.83 -0.86
N ARG A 96 1.63 -7.79 -0.19
CA ARG A 96 1.28 -7.90 1.24
C ARG A 96 0.15 -8.90 1.47
N LEU A 97 -0.90 -8.87 0.65
CA LEU A 97 -2.03 -9.81 0.75
C LEU A 97 -1.58 -11.25 0.47
N GLU A 98 -0.74 -11.47 -0.54
CA GLU A 98 -0.20 -12.79 -0.88
C GLU A 98 0.64 -13.39 0.25
N ASN A 99 1.49 -12.58 0.89
CA ASN A 99 2.41 -13.05 1.93
C ASN A 99 1.83 -12.96 3.34
N SER A 100 0.59 -12.48 3.50
CA SER A 100 -0.02 -12.35 4.81
C SER A 100 -0.61 -13.67 5.31
N GLN A 101 -0.45 -13.91 6.60
CA GLN A 101 -1.10 -15.00 7.32
C GLN A 101 -2.15 -14.41 8.26
N VAL A 102 -3.42 -14.63 7.94
CA VAL A 102 -4.53 -14.14 8.77
C VAL A 102 -4.62 -14.95 10.04
N VAL A 103 -4.54 -14.28 11.18
CA VAL A 103 -4.68 -14.87 12.51
C VAL A 103 -5.80 -14.17 13.23
N ASP A 104 -6.84 -14.92 13.56
CA ASP A 104 -7.97 -14.42 14.34
C ASP A 104 -7.72 -14.59 15.83
N PRO A 105 -7.53 -13.50 16.60
CA PRO A 105 -7.30 -13.58 18.04
C PRO A 105 -8.45 -14.21 18.80
N ALA A 106 -9.69 -14.11 18.29
CA ALA A 106 -10.88 -14.65 18.95
C ALA A 106 -10.90 -16.19 18.97
N GLN A 107 -10.15 -16.84 18.08
CA GLN A 107 -10.07 -18.31 18.05
C GLN A 107 -9.10 -18.87 19.08
N ARG A 108 -8.30 -18.02 19.71
CA ARG A 108 -7.39 -18.42 20.78
C ARG A 108 -8.10 -18.22 22.13
N GLY A 109 -8.28 -19.28 22.88
CA GLY A 109 -8.81 -19.21 24.21
C GLY A 109 -7.88 -18.45 25.20
N GLU A 110 -8.24 -18.43 26.46
CA GLU A 110 -7.40 -17.86 27.51
C GLU A 110 -6.01 -18.50 27.53
N CYS A 111 -4.97 -17.69 27.58
CA CYS A 111 -3.59 -18.14 27.64
C CYS A 111 -2.77 -17.19 28.52
N GLU A 112 -1.81 -17.78 29.25
CA GLU A 112 -0.92 -17.04 30.16
C GLU A 112 0.21 -16.32 29.42
N GLN A 113 0.46 -16.66 28.16
CA GLN A 113 1.51 -16.07 27.34
C GLN A 113 0.95 -15.08 26.35
N VAL A 114 1.69 -13.99 26.16
CA VAL A 114 1.35 -12.95 25.16
C VAL A 114 1.70 -13.42 23.76
N PHE A 115 0.73 -13.41 22.87
CA PHE A 115 0.88 -13.76 21.46
C PHE A 115 0.33 -12.66 20.57
N PHE A 116 0.51 -12.81 19.25
CA PHE A 116 -0.13 -11.97 18.25
C PHE A 116 -1.65 -11.86 18.50
N GLY A 117 -2.17 -10.63 18.42
CA GLY A 117 -3.58 -10.33 18.69
C GLY A 117 -3.93 -10.13 20.17
N ALA A 118 -2.98 -10.31 21.10
CA ALA A 118 -3.22 -10.05 22.50
C ALA A 118 -3.35 -8.56 22.79
N THR A 119 -4.23 -8.22 23.73
CA THR A 119 -4.30 -6.87 24.32
C THR A 119 -3.78 -6.96 25.76
N VAL A 120 -2.74 -6.19 26.06
CA VAL A 120 -2.05 -6.22 27.34
C VAL A 120 -2.05 -4.85 28.00
N LYS A 121 -2.22 -4.82 29.30
CA LYS A 121 -2.14 -3.64 30.13
C LYS A 121 -0.79 -3.66 30.85
N ILE A 122 0.02 -2.64 30.64
CA ILE A 122 1.35 -2.51 31.18
C ILE A 122 1.35 -1.37 32.20
N CYS A 123 1.83 -1.61 33.41
CA CYS A 123 2.12 -0.58 34.41
C CYS A 123 3.59 -0.21 34.28
N HIS A 124 3.89 1.03 33.97
CA HIS A 124 5.24 1.55 33.96
C HIS A 124 5.74 1.89 35.35
N GLY A 125 7.06 2.02 35.54
CA GLY A 125 7.68 2.33 36.83
C GLY A 125 7.27 3.69 37.42
N ASP A 126 6.67 4.56 36.65
CA ASP A 126 6.07 5.85 37.05
C ASP A 126 4.61 5.71 37.52
N GLY A 127 4.08 4.47 37.57
CA GLY A 127 2.69 4.18 37.92
C GLY A 127 1.67 4.42 36.84
N VAL A 128 2.10 4.82 35.63
CA VAL A 128 1.19 5.02 34.50
C VAL A 128 0.86 3.70 33.82
N GLU A 129 -0.42 3.38 33.74
CA GLU A 129 -0.92 2.22 33.02
C GLU A 129 -1.19 2.56 31.55
N ARG A 130 -0.73 1.71 30.66
CA ARG A 130 -0.99 1.80 29.21
C ARG A 130 -1.46 0.47 28.65
N THR A 131 -2.40 0.53 27.75
CA THR A 131 -2.93 -0.66 27.07
C THR A 131 -2.39 -0.71 25.66
N TYR A 132 -1.85 -1.86 25.28
CA TYR A 132 -1.33 -2.13 23.93
C TYR A 132 -2.02 -3.36 23.34
N SER A 133 -2.29 -3.28 22.05
CA SER A 133 -2.78 -4.42 21.26
C SER A 133 -1.72 -4.79 20.23
N ILE A 134 -1.33 -6.07 20.22
CA ILE A 134 -0.35 -6.60 19.28
C ILE A 134 -1.07 -6.90 17.97
N VAL A 135 -0.70 -6.19 16.93
CA VAL A 135 -1.32 -6.27 15.59
C VAL A 135 -0.27 -6.51 14.51
N GLY A 136 -0.71 -6.67 13.27
CA GLY A 136 0.20 -6.76 12.14
C GLY A 136 0.93 -5.44 11.86
N ASP A 137 2.10 -5.55 11.21
CA ASP A 137 2.92 -4.39 10.82
C ASP A 137 2.11 -3.33 10.04
N ASP A 138 1.25 -3.78 9.14
CA ASP A 138 0.36 -2.90 8.36
C ASP A 138 -0.83 -2.30 9.16
N GLU A 139 -0.99 -2.72 10.42
CA GLU A 139 -2.08 -2.28 11.32
C GLU A 139 -1.55 -1.41 12.47
N ALA A 140 -0.23 -1.28 12.60
CA ALA A 140 0.41 -0.55 13.68
C ALA A 140 -0.05 0.91 13.73
N ASN A 141 -0.43 1.38 14.92
CA ASN A 141 -0.86 2.75 15.14
C ASN A 141 -0.61 3.13 16.60
N ALA A 142 0.48 3.83 16.84
CA ALA A 142 0.91 4.22 18.20
C ALA A 142 -0.14 5.06 18.94
N SER A 143 -0.91 5.90 18.23
CA SER A 143 -1.96 6.73 18.85
C SER A 143 -3.12 5.92 19.44
N LYS A 144 -3.33 4.70 18.91
CA LYS A 144 -4.34 3.74 19.38
C LYS A 144 -3.77 2.64 20.26
N GLY A 145 -2.48 2.68 20.54
CA GLY A 145 -1.80 1.59 21.28
C GLY A 145 -1.67 0.29 20.47
N HIS A 146 -1.76 0.34 19.14
CA HIS A 146 -1.54 -0.79 18.25
C HIS A 146 -0.05 -0.89 17.92
N ILE A 147 0.60 -1.98 18.32
CA ILE A 147 2.03 -2.24 18.20
C ILE A 147 2.30 -3.59 17.55
#